data_56008104e3dfefc585e36c7d4967ceeb
#
_entry.id   56008104e3dfefc585e36c7d4967ceeb
#
_cell.length_a   1.000
_cell.length_b   1.000
_cell.length_c   1.000
_cell.angle_alpha   90.00
_cell.angle_beta   90.00
_cell.angle_gamma   90.00
#
_symmetry.space_group_name_H-M   'P 1'
#
loop_
_entity.id
_entity.type
_entity.pdbx_description
1 polymer ?
#
loop_
_entity_poly.entity_id
_entity_poly.type
_entity_poly.pdbx_seq_one_letter_code
_entity_poly.pdbx_strand_id
1 'polypeptide(L)'
;MHASMQISSLPGNQRGATLFVALIMLVLISLIGVTALKSASVVERMSANDYEKNRTFQASESAVNLTLQNDDLITEAINANGAPVEKDVVNINLDHAKAKVTFTTAGVGPVDGNSLGEGGVGGQRIMITAVGEIDGAANISTTTVHGIVKLIPNGAGG
;
A
#
# COMPACT_ATOMS: atom_id res chain seq x y z
N MET A 1 -39.72 -58.88 -54.05
CA MET A 1 -38.67 -57.86 -54.10
C MET A 1 -38.01 -57.75 -52.72
N HIS A 2 -36.83 -58.36 -52.53
CA HIS A 2 -36.08 -58.34 -51.32
C HIS A 2 -34.97 -57.28 -51.53
N ALA A 3 -35.06 -56.15 -50.81
CA ALA A 3 -33.98 -55.14 -50.75
C ALA A 3 -32.94 -55.61 -49.71
N SER A 4 -31.78 -56.06 -50.17
CA SER A 4 -30.65 -56.33 -49.30
C SER A 4 -29.98 -55.09 -48.88
N MET A 5 -30.08 -54.80 -47.57
CA MET A 5 -29.41 -53.67 -46.89
C MET A 5 -27.92 -54.04 -46.81
N GLN A 6 -27.08 -53.35 -47.59
CA GLN A 6 -25.62 -53.44 -47.45
C GLN A 6 -25.16 -52.63 -46.24
N ILE A 7 -24.74 -53.36 -45.22
CA ILE A 7 -24.06 -52.78 -44.08
C ILE A 7 -22.62 -52.54 -44.53
N SER A 8 -22.25 -51.25 -44.79
CA SER A 8 -20.89 -50.85 -45.08
C SER A 8 -20.04 -51.09 -43.83
N SER A 9 -19.10 -52.01 -43.92
CA SER A 9 -18.08 -52.25 -42.90
C SER A 9 -17.20 -51.01 -42.72
N LEU A 10 -17.18 -50.43 -41.52
CA LEU A 10 -16.29 -49.36 -41.13
C LEU A 10 -14.83 -49.85 -41.25
N PRO A 11 -13.93 -49.05 -41.84
CA PRO A 11 -12.52 -49.42 -42.01
C PRO A 11 -11.84 -49.59 -40.65
N GLY A 12 -11.30 -50.82 -40.42
CA GLY A 12 -10.69 -51.21 -39.13
C GLY A 12 -9.35 -50.62 -38.76
N ASN A 13 -8.96 -49.47 -39.35
CA ASN A 13 -7.62 -48.87 -39.13
C ASN A 13 -7.61 -47.57 -38.33
N GLN A 14 -8.68 -47.23 -37.57
CA GLN A 14 -8.75 -45.97 -36.81
C GLN A 14 -8.07 -46.01 -35.42
N ARG A 15 -7.62 -47.18 -34.97
CA ARG A 15 -7.01 -47.32 -33.62
C ARG A 15 -5.70 -46.56 -33.45
N GLY A 16 -4.88 -46.39 -34.46
CA GLY A 16 -3.64 -45.62 -34.41
C GLY A 16 -3.86 -44.11 -34.41
N ALA A 17 -4.84 -43.63 -35.20
CA ALA A 17 -5.16 -42.18 -35.25
C ALA A 17 -5.74 -41.65 -33.94
N THR A 18 -6.56 -42.45 -33.26
CA THR A 18 -7.15 -42.07 -31.96
C THR A 18 -6.07 -41.89 -30.88
N LEU A 19 -5.06 -42.77 -30.85
CA LEU A 19 -3.96 -42.69 -29.92
C LEU A 19 -3.13 -41.42 -30.16
N PHE A 20 -2.87 -41.06 -31.41
CA PHE A 20 -2.13 -39.86 -31.80
C PHE A 20 -2.88 -38.59 -31.41
N VAL A 21 -4.19 -38.52 -31.66
CA VAL A 21 -5.05 -37.41 -31.24
C VAL A 21 -5.09 -37.27 -29.73
N ALA A 22 -5.21 -38.38 -29.00
CA ALA A 22 -5.18 -38.38 -27.54
C ALA A 22 -3.85 -37.83 -26.98
N LEU A 23 -2.73 -38.20 -27.62
CA LEU A 23 -1.41 -37.71 -27.21
C LEU A 23 -1.26 -36.20 -27.44
N ILE A 24 -1.72 -35.70 -28.60
CA ILE A 24 -1.72 -34.26 -28.88
C ILE A 24 -2.59 -33.49 -27.87
N MET A 25 -3.80 -34.00 -27.59
CA MET A 25 -4.69 -33.39 -26.60
C MET A 25 -4.06 -33.35 -25.20
N LEU A 26 -3.38 -34.42 -24.80
CA LEU A 26 -2.69 -34.48 -23.51
C LEU A 26 -1.54 -33.44 -23.44
N VAL A 27 -0.78 -33.28 -24.51
CA VAL A 27 0.28 -32.22 -24.59
C VAL A 27 -0.33 -30.83 -24.51
N LEU A 28 -1.41 -30.55 -25.24
CA LEU A 28 -2.07 -29.26 -25.21
C LEU A 28 -2.62 -28.93 -23.81
N ILE A 29 -3.28 -29.89 -23.16
CA ILE A 29 -3.80 -29.69 -21.79
C ILE A 29 -2.64 -29.47 -20.81
N SER A 30 -1.54 -30.19 -20.96
CA SER A 30 -0.35 -30.01 -20.12
C SER A 30 0.26 -28.61 -20.29
N LEU A 31 0.34 -28.08 -21.50
CA LEU A 31 0.82 -26.73 -21.76
C LEU A 31 -0.08 -25.68 -21.11
N ILE A 32 -1.40 -25.83 -21.23
CA ILE A 32 -2.37 -24.94 -20.58
C ILE A 32 -2.22 -25.00 -19.06
N GLY A 33 -2.06 -26.18 -18.49
CA GLY A 33 -1.86 -26.39 -17.06
C GLY A 33 -0.61 -25.67 -16.53
N VAL A 34 0.51 -25.77 -17.24
CA VAL A 34 1.77 -25.10 -16.85
C VAL A 34 1.63 -23.56 -16.90
N THR A 35 0.96 -23.04 -17.92
CA THR A 35 0.75 -21.57 -18.02
C THR A 35 -0.17 -21.06 -16.93
N ALA A 36 -1.22 -21.80 -16.59
CA ALA A 36 -2.12 -21.46 -15.49
C ALA A 36 -1.40 -21.43 -14.13
N LEU A 37 -0.52 -22.39 -13.84
CA LEU A 37 0.27 -22.43 -12.62
C LEU A 37 1.24 -21.24 -12.51
N LYS A 38 1.88 -20.85 -13.60
CA LYS A 38 2.75 -19.66 -13.62
C LYS A 38 1.96 -18.38 -13.31
N SER A 39 0.78 -18.25 -13.91
CA SER A 39 -0.09 -17.10 -13.66
C SER A 39 -0.54 -17.03 -12.19
N ALA A 40 -0.93 -18.16 -11.60
CA ALA A 40 -1.32 -18.25 -10.20
C ALA A 40 -0.18 -17.81 -9.24
N SER A 41 1.06 -18.24 -9.50
CA SER A 41 2.23 -17.86 -8.69
C SER A 41 2.52 -16.35 -8.76
N VAL A 42 2.32 -15.70 -9.91
CA VAL A 42 2.48 -14.26 -10.05
C VAL A 42 1.41 -13.52 -9.25
N VAL A 43 0.16 -13.95 -9.36
CA VAL A 43 -0.97 -13.33 -8.61
C VAL A 43 -0.76 -13.47 -7.10
N GLU A 44 -0.29 -14.62 -6.63
CA GLU A 44 0.02 -14.82 -5.21
C GLU A 44 1.09 -13.84 -4.70
N ARG A 45 2.18 -13.65 -5.45
CA ARG A 45 3.23 -12.68 -5.09
C ARG A 45 2.72 -11.24 -5.10
N MET A 46 1.89 -10.88 -6.09
CA MET A 46 1.28 -9.54 -6.14
C MET A 46 0.38 -9.33 -4.93
N SER A 47 -0.46 -10.31 -4.59
CA SER A 47 -1.35 -10.22 -3.42
C SER A 47 -0.56 -10.09 -2.10
N ALA A 48 0.54 -10.83 -1.95
CA ALA A 48 1.41 -10.71 -0.79
C ALA A 48 2.03 -9.30 -0.69
N ASN A 49 2.56 -8.78 -1.80
CA ASN A 49 3.12 -7.42 -1.83
C ASN A 49 2.07 -6.34 -1.53
N ASP A 50 0.84 -6.50 -2.03
CA ASP A 50 -0.25 -5.56 -1.77
C ASP A 50 -0.68 -5.60 -0.30
N TYR A 51 -0.70 -6.78 0.31
CA TYR A 51 -0.96 -6.93 1.73
C TYR A 51 0.11 -6.21 2.58
N GLU A 52 1.39 -6.39 2.27
CA GLU A 52 2.49 -5.73 2.96
C GLU A 52 2.45 -4.20 2.78
N LYS A 53 2.16 -3.70 1.58
CA LYS A 53 1.95 -2.27 1.34
C LYS A 53 0.80 -1.69 2.14
N ASN A 54 -0.31 -2.39 2.22
CA ASN A 54 -1.44 -1.94 3.04
C ASN A 54 -1.07 -1.88 4.53
N ARG A 55 -0.26 -2.80 5.02
CA ARG A 55 0.22 -2.77 6.41
C ARG A 55 1.16 -1.59 6.66
N THR A 56 2.11 -1.32 5.77
CA THR A 56 2.99 -0.15 5.91
C THR A 56 2.22 1.16 5.83
N PHE A 57 1.19 1.24 4.97
CA PHE A 57 0.30 2.38 4.89
C PHE A 57 -0.48 2.57 6.20
N GLN A 58 -1.09 1.52 6.74
CA GLN A 58 -1.79 1.58 8.01
C GLN A 58 -0.86 1.97 9.16
N ALA A 59 0.38 1.51 9.15
CA ALA A 59 1.38 1.89 10.15
C ALA A 59 1.69 3.39 10.07
N SER A 60 1.92 3.93 8.87
CA SER A 60 2.21 5.35 8.69
C SER A 60 1.01 6.24 9.08
N GLU A 61 -0.21 5.88 8.70
CA GLU A 61 -1.43 6.60 9.09
C GLU A 61 -1.68 6.56 10.59
N SER A 62 -1.48 5.38 11.22
CA SER A 62 -1.62 5.24 12.67
C SER A 62 -0.60 6.10 13.41
N ALA A 63 0.63 6.19 12.91
CA ALA A 63 1.66 7.03 13.48
C ALA A 63 1.31 8.52 13.38
N VAL A 64 0.77 8.98 12.26
CA VAL A 64 0.27 10.35 12.13
C VAL A 64 -0.83 10.62 13.14
N ASN A 65 -1.81 9.73 13.25
CA ASN A 65 -2.93 9.90 14.19
C ASN A 65 -2.48 9.93 15.65
N LEU A 66 -1.55 9.05 16.06
CA LEU A 66 -0.98 9.07 17.40
C LEU A 66 -0.20 10.35 17.69
N THR A 67 0.49 10.85 16.69
CA THR A 67 1.24 12.10 16.77
C THR A 67 0.33 13.30 16.93
N LEU A 68 -0.77 13.36 16.17
CA LEU A 68 -1.76 14.43 16.25
C LEU A 68 -2.47 14.49 17.62
N GLN A 69 -2.54 13.37 18.33
CA GLN A 69 -3.10 13.30 19.68
C GLN A 69 -2.10 13.70 20.77
N ASN A 70 -0.83 13.89 20.41
CA ASN A 70 0.22 14.22 21.36
C ASN A 70 0.67 15.70 21.20
N ASP A 71 0.09 16.58 22.01
CA ASP A 71 0.40 18.02 21.99
C ASP A 71 1.87 18.33 22.31
N ASP A 72 2.54 17.47 23.09
CA ASP A 72 3.95 17.69 23.45
C ASP A 72 4.86 17.55 22.23
N LEU A 73 4.61 16.58 21.36
CA LEU A 73 5.36 16.40 20.12
C LEU A 73 5.16 17.56 19.14
N ILE A 74 3.95 18.07 19.05
CA ILE A 74 3.63 19.23 18.23
C ILE A 74 4.33 20.49 18.79
N THR A 75 4.36 20.64 20.08
CA THR A 75 5.06 21.75 20.75
C THR A 75 6.56 21.67 20.59
N GLU A 76 7.15 20.47 20.71
CA GLU A 76 8.56 20.22 20.43
C GLU A 76 8.93 20.60 18.98
N ALA A 77 8.09 20.21 18.01
CA ALA A 77 8.28 20.55 16.61
C ALA A 77 8.23 22.07 16.36
N ILE A 78 7.33 22.79 17.03
CA ILE A 78 7.23 24.24 16.94
C ILE A 78 8.49 24.90 17.51
N ASN A 79 8.97 24.45 18.68
CA ASN A 79 10.14 24.99 19.35
C ASN A 79 11.44 24.69 18.60
N ALA A 80 11.47 23.67 17.75
CA ALA A 80 12.61 23.35 16.88
C ALA A 80 12.84 24.38 15.76
N ASN A 81 11.91 25.32 15.57
CA ASN A 81 12.03 26.47 14.67
C ASN A 81 12.51 26.12 13.24
N GLY A 82 11.89 25.10 12.65
CA GLY A 82 12.17 24.64 11.28
C GLY A 82 13.18 23.51 11.19
N ALA A 83 13.87 23.15 12.26
CA ALA A 83 14.67 21.94 12.30
C ALA A 83 13.75 20.68 12.29
N PRO A 84 14.07 19.64 11.51
CA PRO A 84 13.29 18.42 11.52
C PRO A 84 13.40 17.71 12.88
N VAL A 85 12.25 17.36 13.46
CA VAL A 85 12.17 16.55 14.68
C VAL A 85 11.73 15.15 14.28
N GLU A 86 12.57 14.17 14.56
CA GLU A 86 12.30 12.75 14.24
C GLU A 86 11.92 12.00 15.51
N LYS A 87 10.87 11.20 15.41
CA LYS A 87 10.42 10.29 16.49
C LYS A 87 10.05 8.93 15.93
N ASP A 88 10.51 7.90 16.61
CA ASP A 88 10.05 6.54 16.35
C ASP A 88 8.73 6.31 17.09
N VAL A 89 7.70 5.90 16.36
CA VAL A 89 6.40 5.57 16.94
C VAL A 89 6.35 4.06 17.19
N VAL A 90 6.58 3.67 18.43
CA VAL A 90 6.81 2.27 18.82
C VAL A 90 5.52 1.48 19.06
N ASN A 91 4.36 2.12 19.26
CA ASN A 91 3.12 1.46 19.66
C ASN A 91 2.04 1.50 18.56
N ILE A 92 2.40 1.09 17.37
CA ILE A 92 1.42 0.92 16.30
C ILE A 92 0.82 -0.47 16.36
N ASN A 93 0.30 -0.99 17.31
CA ASN A 93 -0.42 -2.27 17.50
C ASN A 93 -0.61 -3.16 16.23
N LEU A 94 0.38 -3.12 15.33
CA LEU A 94 0.46 -3.87 14.09
C LEU A 94 1.70 -4.77 14.19
N ASP A 95 1.49 -6.07 14.17
CA ASP A 95 2.58 -7.08 14.20
C ASP A 95 3.65 -6.76 13.14
N HIS A 96 4.88 -6.61 13.59
CA HIS A 96 6.06 -6.37 12.74
C HIS A 96 6.06 -5.07 11.91
N ALA A 97 5.15 -4.13 12.14
CA ALA A 97 5.19 -2.84 11.48
C ALA A 97 5.71 -1.75 12.42
N LYS A 98 6.62 -0.92 11.91
CA LYS A 98 7.19 0.25 12.59
C LYS A 98 6.86 1.49 11.78
N ALA A 99 6.76 2.64 12.44
CA ALA A 99 6.71 3.91 11.73
C ALA A 99 7.64 4.94 12.37
N LYS A 100 8.27 5.72 11.53
CA LYS A 100 9.07 6.88 11.89
C LYS A 100 8.33 8.14 11.45
N VAL A 101 8.22 9.10 12.33
CA VAL A 101 7.57 10.38 12.05
C VAL A 101 8.60 11.50 12.09
N THR A 102 8.58 12.33 11.06
CA THR A 102 9.42 13.53 10.95
C THR A 102 8.52 14.76 10.87
N PHE A 103 8.76 15.72 11.74
CA PHE A 103 8.07 17.00 11.75
C PHE A 103 8.94 18.05 11.11
N THR A 104 8.35 18.88 10.26
CA THR A 104 9.00 20.06 9.71
C THR A 104 8.04 21.25 9.84
N THR A 105 8.47 22.33 10.49
CA THR A 105 7.67 23.53 10.60
C THR A 105 8.03 24.53 9.49
N ALA A 106 7.03 25.08 8.85
CA ALA A 106 7.18 26.11 7.82
C ALA A 106 6.61 27.42 8.34
N GLY A 107 7.31 28.12 9.20
CA GLY A 107 7.01 29.48 9.65
C GLY A 107 5.56 29.79 10.05
N VAL A 108 5.36 30.89 10.76
CA VAL A 108 4.03 31.43 11.07
C VAL A 108 3.52 32.21 9.87
N GLY A 109 2.33 31.92 9.39
CA GLY A 109 1.70 32.61 8.26
C GLY A 109 0.24 32.94 8.52
N PRO A 110 -0.37 33.77 7.65
CA PRO A 110 -1.79 34.04 7.72
C PRO A 110 -2.59 32.76 7.51
N VAL A 111 -3.67 32.61 8.25
CA VAL A 111 -4.66 31.56 8.05
C VAL A 111 -5.84 32.16 7.30
N ASP A 112 -6.29 31.49 6.24
CA ASP A 112 -7.43 31.95 5.46
C ASP A 112 -8.65 32.21 6.37
N GLY A 113 -9.22 33.39 6.24
CA GLY A 113 -10.37 33.81 7.04
C GLY A 113 -10.04 34.48 8.38
N ASN A 114 -8.75 34.58 8.77
CA ASN A 114 -8.33 35.27 9.98
C ASN A 114 -7.55 36.54 9.65
N SER A 115 -7.81 37.61 10.40
CA SER A 115 -7.09 38.88 10.27
C SER A 115 -5.72 38.80 10.96
N LEU A 116 -4.69 39.30 10.28
CA LEU A 116 -3.35 39.48 10.87
C LEU A 116 -3.22 40.76 11.72
N GLY A 117 -4.32 41.46 12.00
CA GLY A 117 -4.33 42.66 12.84
C GLY A 117 -3.93 42.36 14.30
N GLU A 118 -3.67 43.43 15.04
CA GLU A 118 -3.38 43.38 16.48
C GLU A 118 -4.52 42.62 17.19
N GLY A 119 -4.22 41.45 17.80
CA GLY A 119 -5.22 40.51 18.31
C GLY A 119 -5.69 39.41 17.35
N GLY A 120 -5.15 39.36 16.12
CA GLY A 120 -5.43 38.28 15.17
C GLY A 120 -4.80 36.94 15.56
N VAL A 121 -5.18 35.88 14.85
CA VAL A 121 -4.66 34.52 15.04
C VAL A 121 -3.69 34.20 13.92
N GLY A 122 -2.45 33.90 14.26
CA GLY A 122 -1.48 33.31 13.32
C GLY A 122 -1.60 31.81 13.25
N GLY A 123 -1.18 31.22 12.15
CA GLY A 123 -1.12 29.77 12.00
C GLY A 123 0.30 29.29 11.81
N GLN A 124 0.75 28.39 12.67
CA GLN A 124 1.97 27.63 12.49
C GLN A 124 1.67 26.45 11.57
N ARG A 125 2.31 26.41 10.42
CA ARG A 125 2.20 25.27 9.49
C ARG A 125 3.19 24.20 9.89
N ILE A 126 2.72 22.98 10.05
CA ILE A 126 3.53 21.82 10.41
C ILE A 126 3.27 20.76 9.36
N MET A 127 4.34 20.24 8.77
CA MET A 127 4.29 19.08 7.89
C MET A 127 4.75 17.87 8.68
N ILE A 128 3.91 16.85 8.69
CA ILE A 128 4.16 15.57 9.35
C ILE A 128 4.40 14.54 8.24
N THR A 129 5.59 14.01 8.19
CA THR A 129 5.95 12.92 7.27
C THR A 129 6.10 11.65 8.08
N ALA A 130 5.27 10.66 7.81
CA ALA A 130 5.34 9.35 8.44
C ALA A 130 5.80 8.30 7.44
N VAL A 131 6.79 7.50 7.81
CA VAL A 131 7.30 6.38 7.03
C VAL A 131 6.96 5.10 7.78
N GLY A 132 6.09 4.29 7.19
CA GLY A 132 5.75 2.95 7.69
C GLY A 132 6.64 1.90 7.05
N GLU A 133 7.19 0.99 7.85
CA GLU A 133 8.08 -0.09 7.44
C GLU A 133 7.66 -1.41 8.09
N ILE A 134 8.01 -2.54 7.48
CA ILE A 134 7.83 -3.87 8.07
C ILE A 134 9.17 -4.39 8.55
N ASP A 135 9.21 -4.89 9.78
CA ASP A 135 10.40 -5.52 10.36
C ASP A 135 10.80 -6.76 9.53
N GLY A 136 12.03 -6.76 9.02
CA GLY A 136 12.56 -7.87 8.23
C GLY A 136 12.28 -7.81 6.71
N ALA A 137 11.46 -6.87 6.23
CA ALA A 137 11.23 -6.64 4.81
C ALA A 137 11.92 -5.34 4.37
N ALA A 138 13.19 -5.41 4.03
CA ALA A 138 14.06 -4.24 3.78
C ALA A 138 13.62 -3.32 2.62
N ASN A 139 12.60 -3.69 1.83
CA ASN A 139 12.26 -3.01 0.59
C ASN A 139 10.80 -2.56 0.48
N ILE A 140 9.99 -2.69 1.54
CA ILE A 140 8.59 -2.27 1.50
C ILE A 140 8.38 -1.20 2.56
N SER A 141 8.26 0.04 2.10
CA SER A 141 7.93 1.18 2.92
C SER A 141 6.85 2.03 2.26
N THR A 142 6.06 2.71 3.07
CA THR A 142 5.07 3.68 2.61
C THR A 142 5.30 4.99 3.34
N THR A 143 5.33 6.08 2.59
CA THR A 143 5.46 7.42 3.14
C THR A 143 4.13 8.15 2.98
N THR A 144 3.60 8.67 4.08
CA THR A 144 2.43 9.55 4.10
C THR A 144 2.85 10.94 4.59
N VAL A 145 2.26 11.98 4.01
CA VAL A 145 2.57 13.36 4.35
C VAL A 145 1.27 14.10 4.66
N HIS A 146 1.20 14.67 5.86
CA HIS A 146 0.06 15.46 6.31
C HIS A 146 0.51 16.88 6.63
N GLY A 147 -0.24 17.87 6.14
CA GLY A 147 -0.09 19.27 6.52
C GLY A 147 -1.14 19.65 7.57
N ILE A 148 -0.70 20.20 8.68
CA ILE A 148 -1.60 20.76 9.69
C ILE A 148 -1.27 22.23 9.94
N VAL A 149 -2.26 22.96 10.46
CA VAL A 149 -2.08 24.34 10.90
C VAL A 149 -2.50 24.43 12.36
N LYS A 150 -1.55 24.74 13.24
CA LYS A 150 -1.86 25.06 14.64
C LYS A 150 -2.09 26.55 14.77
N LEU A 151 -3.25 26.95 15.26
CA LEU A 151 -3.59 28.34 15.51
C LEU A 151 -2.85 28.83 16.75
N ILE A 152 -2.13 29.92 16.61
CA ILE A 152 -1.41 30.57 17.70
C ILE A 152 -1.98 31.99 17.86
N PRO A 153 -2.43 32.38 19.07
CA PRO A 153 -2.85 33.76 19.32
C PRO A 153 -1.69 34.72 19.07
N ASN A 154 -1.90 35.75 18.26
CA ASN A 154 -0.93 36.83 18.10
C ASN A 154 -0.82 37.57 19.42
N GLY A 155 0.29 37.38 20.12
CA GLY A 155 0.54 37.99 21.43
C GLY A 155 1.26 37.10 22.44
N ALA A 156 1.49 35.82 22.10
CA ALA A 156 2.22 34.85 22.93
C ALA A 156 3.71 34.74 22.60
N GLY A 157 4.26 35.73 21.89
CA GLY A 157 5.67 35.80 21.51
C GLY A 157 6.28 37.12 21.99
N GLY A 158 6.53 37.20 23.28
CA GLY A 158 7.34 38.25 23.91
C GLY A 158 8.44 37.62 24.73
#